data_88a56ec2c00bb50af96b551ee2ac26cc
#
_entry.id   88a56ec2c00bb50af96b551ee2ac26cc
#
_cell.length_a   1.000
_cell.length_b   1.000
_cell.length_c   1.000
_cell.angle_alpha   90.00
_cell.angle_beta   90.00
_cell.angle_gamma   90.00
#
_symmetry.space_group_name_H-M   'P 1'
#
loop_
_entity.id
_entity.type
_entity.pdbx_description
1 polymer ?
#
loop_
_entity_poly.entity_id
_entity_poly.type
_entity_poly.pdbx_seq_one_letter_code
_entity_poly.pdbx_strand_id
1 'polypeptide(L)'
;DLPLHLAIAAGMRDGAFPAEYTILPGALLTYPFLADSYAASFLLMGWSLRGAVVFTGCLMMALTFSGYLILAERIAQRRGVAALAALFFFINGGLGFLYLVDMQGAVLGEYGSNQLQSVSGLWARIRQVLSGWYQTPANHAEFTTYNLRWSNVIVDMMVPQRTTLAGWTQLLPCLYLLYDEVRPENT
;
A
#
# COMPACT_ATOMS: atom_id res chain seq x y z
N ASP A 1 -0.56 -5.01 -11.63
CA ASP A 1 -2.01 -5.10 -11.25
C ASP A 1 -2.82 -3.87 -11.61
N LEU A 2 -2.28 -2.64 -11.57
CA LEU A 2 -3.06 -1.43 -11.83
C LEU A 2 -3.85 -1.46 -13.16
N PRO A 3 -3.32 -1.89 -14.31
CA PRO A 3 -4.09 -1.97 -15.55
C PRO A 3 -5.32 -2.89 -15.46
N LEU A 4 -5.20 -3.99 -14.72
CA LEU A 4 -6.30 -4.92 -14.47
C LEU A 4 -7.42 -4.22 -13.69
N HIS A 5 -7.09 -3.55 -12.58
CA HIS A 5 -8.05 -2.83 -11.77
C HIS A 5 -8.75 -1.69 -12.54
N LEU A 6 -8.00 -0.96 -13.37
CA LEU A 6 -8.59 0.08 -14.22
C LEU A 6 -9.59 -0.50 -15.23
N ALA A 7 -9.25 -1.64 -15.82
CA ALA A 7 -10.11 -2.33 -16.78
C ALA A 7 -11.39 -2.90 -16.09
N ILE A 8 -11.25 -3.50 -14.90
CA ILE A 8 -12.38 -3.98 -14.11
C ILE A 8 -13.33 -2.82 -13.74
N ALA A 9 -12.78 -1.73 -13.20
CA ALA A 9 -13.60 -0.58 -12.81
C ALA A 9 -14.33 0.04 -14.01
N ALA A 10 -13.67 0.15 -15.17
CA ALA A 10 -14.28 0.65 -16.39
C ALA A 10 -15.38 -0.29 -16.92
N GLY A 11 -15.13 -1.61 -16.92
CA GLY A 11 -16.13 -2.60 -17.33
C GLY A 11 -17.37 -2.60 -16.43
N MET A 12 -17.19 -2.46 -15.13
CA MET A 12 -18.31 -2.36 -14.18
C MET A 12 -19.13 -1.08 -14.39
N ARG A 13 -18.52 0.03 -14.75
CA ARG A 13 -19.25 1.25 -15.13
C ARG A 13 -20.20 1.00 -16.28
N ASP A 14 -19.80 0.21 -17.26
CA ASP A 14 -20.58 -0.03 -18.47
C ASP A 14 -21.70 -1.07 -18.28
N GLY A 15 -21.95 -1.51 -17.04
CA GLY A 15 -23.12 -2.26 -16.63
C GLY A 15 -22.94 -3.78 -16.55
N ALA A 16 -21.73 -4.29 -16.70
CA ALA A 16 -21.44 -5.71 -16.51
C ALA A 16 -21.39 -6.06 -15.00
N PHE A 17 -22.53 -6.53 -14.47
CA PHE A 17 -22.55 -7.11 -13.12
C PHE A 17 -23.37 -8.41 -13.13
N PRO A 18 -22.84 -9.54 -12.67
CA PRO A 18 -21.49 -9.70 -12.10
C PRO A 18 -20.39 -9.37 -13.13
N ALA A 19 -19.28 -8.78 -12.63
CA ALA A 19 -18.19 -8.35 -13.49
C ALA A 19 -17.61 -9.51 -14.30
N GLU A 20 -17.30 -9.24 -15.57
CA GLU A 20 -16.58 -10.18 -16.42
C GLU A 20 -15.07 -9.95 -16.36
N TYR A 21 -14.34 -11.00 -16.69
CA TYR A 21 -12.89 -10.93 -16.77
C TYR A 21 -12.50 -10.15 -18.03
N THR A 22 -11.93 -8.98 -17.91
CA THR A 22 -11.62 -8.08 -19.03
C THR A 22 -10.65 -8.67 -20.05
N ILE A 23 -9.83 -9.66 -19.64
CA ILE A 23 -8.88 -10.38 -20.50
C ILE A 23 -9.54 -11.58 -21.19
N LEU A 24 -10.61 -12.11 -20.62
CA LEU A 24 -11.32 -13.28 -21.14
C LEU A 24 -12.83 -13.00 -21.17
N PRO A 25 -13.34 -12.38 -22.24
CA PRO A 25 -14.77 -12.06 -22.38
C PRO A 25 -15.66 -13.29 -22.20
N GLY A 26 -16.77 -13.14 -21.47
CA GLY A 26 -17.70 -14.20 -21.14
C GLY A 26 -17.33 -15.05 -19.91
N ALA A 27 -16.15 -14.88 -19.35
CA ALA A 27 -15.79 -15.49 -18.07
C ALA A 27 -16.11 -14.54 -16.92
N LEU A 28 -16.80 -15.04 -15.89
CA LEU A 28 -17.09 -14.25 -14.68
C LEU A 28 -15.80 -13.99 -13.91
N LEU A 29 -15.70 -12.78 -13.38
CA LEU A 29 -14.56 -12.36 -12.57
C LEU A 29 -14.58 -13.09 -11.23
N THR A 30 -13.57 -13.90 -10.99
CA THR A 30 -13.35 -14.60 -9.72
C THR A 30 -12.35 -13.87 -8.79
N TYR A 31 -11.83 -12.75 -9.26
CA TYR A 31 -10.88 -11.91 -8.53
C TYR A 31 -11.61 -10.95 -7.56
N PRO A 32 -11.08 -10.67 -6.37
CA PRO A 32 -11.69 -9.72 -5.46
C PRO A 32 -11.72 -8.31 -6.06
N PHE A 33 -12.90 -7.73 -6.21
CA PHE A 33 -13.14 -6.48 -6.95
C PHE A 33 -13.78 -5.34 -6.11
N LEU A 34 -13.80 -5.47 -4.80
CA LEU A 34 -14.46 -4.49 -3.93
C LEU A 34 -13.95 -3.05 -4.14
N ALA A 35 -12.62 -2.87 -4.23
CA ALA A 35 -12.04 -1.55 -4.51
C ALA A 35 -12.45 -1.00 -5.87
N ASP A 36 -12.59 -1.89 -6.85
CA ASP A 36 -12.93 -1.51 -8.22
C ASP A 36 -14.41 -1.16 -8.37
N SER A 37 -15.30 -1.83 -7.60
CA SER A 37 -16.72 -1.49 -7.56
C SER A 37 -16.96 -0.11 -6.95
N TYR A 38 -16.21 0.28 -5.91
CA TYR A 38 -16.25 1.65 -5.40
C TYR A 38 -15.74 2.67 -6.44
N ALA A 39 -14.64 2.37 -7.13
CA ALA A 39 -14.17 3.24 -8.20
C ALA A 39 -15.19 3.34 -9.34
N ALA A 40 -15.83 2.23 -9.73
CA ALA A 40 -16.90 2.21 -10.73
C ALA A 40 -18.09 3.09 -10.33
N SER A 41 -18.47 3.11 -9.05
CA SER A 41 -19.53 3.97 -8.55
C SER A 41 -19.24 5.46 -8.76
N PHE A 42 -17.99 5.89 -8.54
CA PHE A 42 -17.56 7.27 -8.84
C PHE A 42 -17.53 7.55 -10.34
N LEU A 43 -17.15 6.56 -11.16
CA LEU A 43 -17.21 6.69 -12.62
C LEU A 43 -18.65 6.92 -13.10
N LEU A 44 -19.65 6.22 -12.54
CA LEU A 44 -21.06 6.43 -12.82
C LEU A 44 -21.54 7.84 -12.42
N MET A 45 -20.92 8.44 -11.41
CA MET A 45 -21.16 9.83 -11.00
C MET A 45 -20.47 10.85 -11.91
N GLY A 46 -19.80 10.42 -12.99
CA GLY A 46 -19.11 11.31 -13.94
C GLY A 46 -17.68 11.67 -13.57
N TRP A 47 -17.07 11.00 -12.61
CA TRP A 47 -15.66 11.23 -12.28
C TRP A 47 -14.74 10.67 -13.37
N SER A 48 -13.57 11.27 -13.54
CA SER A 48 -12.54 10.68 -14.39
C SER A 48 -12.03 9.37 -13.79
N LEU A 49 -11.60 8.43 -14.66
CA LEU A 49 -11.05 7.13 -14.22
C LEU A 49 -9.93 7.30 -13.19
N ARG A 50 -8.99 8.21 -13.47
CA ARG A 50 -7.92 8.53 -12.52
C ARG A 50 -8.45 9.06 -11.19
N GLY A 51 -9.40 10.00 -11.23
CA GLY A 51 -9.99 10.60 -10.03
C GLY A 51 -10.70 9.57 -9.17
N ALA A 52 -11.55 8.75 -9.78
CA ALA A 52 -12.29 7.68 -9.12
C ALA A 52 -11.38 6.67 -8.43
N VAL A 53 -10.34 6.22 -9.12
CA VAL A 53 -9.39 5.23 -8.61
C VAL A 53 -8.51 5.81 -7.49
N VAL A 54 -7.97 7.02 -7.66
CA VAL A 54 -7.12 7.66 -6.64
C VAL A 54 -7.93 7.98 -5.39
N PHE A 55 -9.11 8.58 -5.54
CA PHE A 55 -9.97 8.91 -4.41
C PHE A 55 -10.36 7.68 -3.59
N THR A 56 -10.80 6.61 -4.26
CA THR A 56 -11.13 5.35 -3.60
C THR A 56 -9.94 4.78 -2.83
N GLY A 57 -8.76 4.80 -3.44
CA GLY A 57 -7.53 4.36 -2.77
C GLY A 57 -7.19 5.19 -1.53
N CYS A 58 -7.27 6.52 -1.63
CA CYS A 58 -7.03 7.43 -0.50
C CYS A 58 -8.06 7.23 0.63
N LEU A 59 -9.33 7.06 0.27
CA LEU A 59 -10.40 6.80 1.24
C LEU A 59 -10.15 5.49 2.00
N MET A 60 -9.88 4.41 1.27
CA MET A 60 -9.59 3.10 1.89
C MET A 60 -8.33 3.14 2.76
N MET A 61 -7.30 3.87 2.32
CA MET A 61 -6.09 4.06 3.12
C MET A 61 -6.39 4.81 4.42
N ALA A 62 -7.16 5.89 4.36
CA ALA A 62 -7.56 6.64 5.54
C ALA A 62 -8.40 5.79 6.51
N LEU A 63 -9.32 4.98 5.99
CA LEU A 63 -10.13 4.05 6.79
C LEU A 63 -9.27 2.96 7.43
N THR A 64 -8.28 2.42 6.71
CA THR A 64 -7.36 1.42 7.24
C THR A 64 -6.48 2.00 8.35
N PHE A 65 -5.89 3.18 8.15
CA PHE A 65 -5.10 3.85 9.20
C PHE A 65 -5.94 4.14 10.44
N SER A 66 -7.13 4.70 10.25
CA SER A 66 -8.04 5.04 11.34
C SER A 66 -8.51 3.80 12.07
N GLY A 67 -8.92 2.76 11.34
CA GLY A 67 -9.36 1.48 11.91
C GLY A 67 -8.25 0.80 12.71
N TYR A 68 -7.02 0.81 12.20
CA TYR A 68 -5.87 0.27 12.92
C TYR A 68 -5.60 1.03 14.22
N LEU A 69 -5.59 2.37 14.18
CA LEU A 69 -5.36 3.20 15.38
C LEU A 69 -6.44 2.98 16.44
N ILE A 70 -7.71 2.93 16.03
CA ILE A 70 -8.84 2.68 16.94
C ILE A 70 -8.72 1.29 17.58
N LEU A 71 -8.44 0.27 16.79
CA LEU A 71 -8.25 -1.10 17.30
C LEU A 71 -7.03 -1.18 18.23
N ALA A 72 -5.91 -0.59 17.84
CA ALA A 72 -4.69 -0.58 18.65
C ALA A 72 -4.89 0.18 19.97
N GLU A 73 -5.61 1.31 19.96
CA GLU A 73 -5.95 2.06 21.20
C GLU A 73 -6.87 1.22 22.09
N ARG A 74 -7.83 0.50 21.50
CA ARG A 74 -8.75 -0.37 22.25
C ARG A 74 -8.02 -1.53 22.92
N ILE A 75 -7.05 -2.13 22.24
CA ILE A 75 -6.24 -3.24 22.78
C ILE A 75 -5.25 -2.72 23.84
N ALA A 76 -4.47 -1.69 23.49
CA ALA A 76 -3.39 -1.19 24.34
C ALA A 76 -3.86 -0.34 25.52
N GLN A 77 -5.07 0.19 25.46
CA GLN A 77 -5.66 1.12 26.45
C GLN A 77 -4.81 2.40 26.67
N ARG A 78 -3.91 2.71 25.76
CA ARG A 78 -2.97 3.86 25.82
C ARG A 78 -2.71 4.41 24.43
N ARG A 79 -3.08 5.66 24.18
CA ARG A 79 -2.91 6.34 22.87
C ARG A 79 -1.47 6.36 22.38
N GLY A 80 -0.52 6.62 23.27
CA GLY A 80 0.90 6.62 22.89
C GLY A 80 1.41 5.25 22.42
N VAL A 81 0.94 4.18 23.04
CA VAL A 81 1.27 2.81 22.62
C VAL A 81 0.61 2.48 21.27
N ALA A 82 -0.64 2.88 21.08
CA ALA A 82 -1.35 2.69 19.81
C ALA A 82 -0.66 3.45 18.66
N ALA A 83 -0.26 4.70 18.89
CA ALA A 83 0.47 5.50 17.91
C ALA A 83 1.82 4.87 17.56
N LEU A 84 2.56 4.38 18.55
CA LEU A 84 3.84 3.70 18.34
C LEU A 84 3.65 2.37 17.58
N ALA A 85 2.60 1.61 17.89
CA ALA A 85 2.25 0.39 17.18
C ALA A 85 1.92 0.68 15.71
N ALA A 86 1.15 1.73 15.43
CA ALA A 86 0.86 2.16 14.07
C ALA A 86 2.12 2.60 13.32
N LEU A 87 2.99 3.37 13.98
CA LEU A 87 4.27 3.76 13.39
C LEU A 87 5.09 2.54 12.99
N PHE A 88 5.27 1.59 13.88
CA PHE A 88 6.02 0.38 13.58
C PHE A 88 5.34 -0.51 12.55
N PHE A 89 4.01 -0.58 12.53
CA PHE A 89 3.30 -1.39 11.56
C PHE A 89 3.38 -0.81 10.15
N PHE A 90 3.10 0.48 9.98
CA PHE A 90 3.02 1.10 8.66
C PHE A 90 4.38 1.55 8.10
N ILE A 91 5.30 1.96 8.96
CA ILE A 91 6.60 2.52 8.55
C ILE A 91 7.75 1.54 8.80
N ASN A 92 7.46 0.35 9.35
CA ASN A 92 8.50 -0.68 9.42
C ASN A 92 9.00 -0.99 8.02
N GLY A 93 10.27 -1.30 7.91
CA GLY A 93 10.86 -1.69 6.65
C GLY A 93 12.09 -2.53 6.91
N GLY A 94 12.57 -3.18 5.88
CA GLY A 94 13.88 -3.82 5.94
C GLY A 94 15.00 -2.80 6.11
N LEU A 95 16.22 -3.29 6.28
CA LEU A 95 17.40 -2.44 6.44
C LEU A 95 17.83 -1.72 5.15
N GLY A 96 16.98 -1.72 4.11
CA GLY A 96 17.27 -1.07 2.84
C GLY A 96 17.55 0.44 2.94
N PHE A 97 17.11 1.10 4.01
CA PHE A 97 17.49 2.49 4.28
C PHE A 97 19.01 2.68 4.42
N LEU A 98 19.77 1.63 4.74
CA LEU A 98 21.23 1.68 4.82
C LEU A 98 21.88 2.04 3.47
N TYR A 99 21.20 1.81 2.36
CA TYR A 99 21.67 2.29 1.06
C TYR A 99 21.79 3.82 0.97
N LEU A 100 21.09 4.56 1.83
CA LEU A 100 21.28 6.00 1.96
C LEU A 100 22.62 6.37 2.62
N VAL A 101 23.19 5.48 3.42
CA VAL A 101 24.40 5.72 4.22
C VAL A 101 25.66 5.19 3.52
N ASP A 102 25.59 4.95 2.21
CA ASP A 102 26.72 4.47 1.42
C ASP A 102 27.18 3.04 1.69
N MET A 103 26.31 2.12 1.43
CA MET A 103 26.76 0.75 1.23
C MET A 103 27.37 0.60 -0.18
N GLN A 104 28.27 1.51 -0.47
CA GLN A 104 29.16 1.60 -1.61
C GLN A 104 28.68 0.93 -2.88
N GLY A 105 28.22 1.72 -3.84
CA GLY A 105 28.29 1.38 -5.25
C GLY A 105 27.79 0.03 -5.73
N ALA A 106 27.76 -0.96 -4.87
CA ALA A 106 27.39 -2.33 -5.17
C ALA A 106 25.95 -2.46 -5.67
N VAL A 107 25.08 -1.57 -5.24
CA VAL A 107 23.68 -1.54 -5.69
C VAL A 107 23.44 -0.46 -6.71
N LEU A 108 24.15 0.65 -6.61
CA LEU A 108 23.94 1.85 -7.42
C LEU A 108 24.72 1.79 -8.72
N GLY A 109 25.84 1.05 -8.78
CA GLY A 109 26.71 0.99 -9.94
C GLY A 109 26.14 0.25 -11.13
N GLU A 110 25.43 -0.82 -10.90
CA GLU A 110 25.01 -1.73 -11.96
C GLU A 110 23.63 -1.38 -12.54
N TYR A 111 22.74 -0.80 -11.76
CA TYR A 111 21.35 -0.53 -12.14
C TYR A 111 20.95 0.95 -12.13
N GLY A 112 21.92 1.82 -12.20
CA GLY A 112 21.70 3.12 -12.78
C GLY A 112 20.91 4.14 -12.00
N SER A 113 20.81 4.04 -10.69
CA SER A 113 20.56 5.26 -9.94
C SER A 113 21.88 6.00 -9.75
N ASN A 114 22.54 6.27 -10.86
CA ASN A 114 23.76 7.07 -10.98
C ASN A 114 23.67 8.41 -10.24
N GLN A 115 22.46 8.80 -9.91
CA GLN A 115 22.16 10.04 -9.20
C GLN A 115 22.76 10.08 -7.79
N LEU A 116 22.89 8.94 -7.12
CA LEU A 116 23.46 8.91 -5.77
C LEU A 116 24.96 8.67 -5.71
N GLN A 117 25.55 8.23 -6.80
CA GLN A 117 26.99 7.88 -6.84
C GLN A 117 27.93 9.08 -6.74
N SER A 118 27.51 10.21 -7.30
CA SER A 118 28.34 11.41 -7.39
C SER A 118 28.29 12.29 -6.14
N VAL A 119 27.46 11.94 -5.17
CA VAL A 119 27.19 12.80 -4.01
C VAL A 119 27.82 12.24 -2.76
N SER A 120 28.79 12.99 -2.21
CA SER A 120 29.43 12.67 -0.94
C SER A 120 28.68 13.31 0.23
N GLY A 121 28.51 12.55 1.30
CA GLY A 121 27.91 13.00 2.53
C GLY A 121 26.40 12.69 2.67
N LEU A 122 26.01 12.32 3.87
CA LEU A 122 24.66 11.86 4.21
C LEU A 122 23.58 12.90 3.88
N TRP A 123 23.80 14.17 4.22
CA TRP A 123 22.83 15.24 3.97
C TRP A 123 22.60 15.53 2.49
N ALA A 124 23.65 15.48 1.71
CA ALA A 124 23.55 15.67 0.28
C ALA A 124 22.76 14.52 -0.36
N ARG A 125 22.95 13.29 0.11
CA ARG A 125 22.18 12.11 -0.33
C ARG A 125 20.71 12.20 0.05
N ILE A 126 20.40 12.53 1.30
CA ILE A 126 19.02 12.73 1.74
C ILE A 126 18.33 13.79 0.86
N ARG A 127 18.98 14.91 0.60
CA ARG A 127 18.44 15.95 -0.26
C ARG A 127 18.20 15.44 -1.68
N GLN A 128 19.12 14.68 -2.24
CA GLN A 128 18.99 14.11 -3.57
C GLN A 128 17.82 13.12 -3.65
N VAL A 129 17.64 12.25 -2.68
CA VAL A 129 16.52 11.32 -2.60
C VAL A 129 15.18 12.04 -2.47
N LEU A 130 15.12 13.10 -1.69
CA LEU A 130 13.90 13.91 -1.51
C LEU A 130 13.55 14.77 -2.72
N SER A 131 14.54 15.15 -3.54
CA SER A 131 14.34 16.02 -4.72
C SER A 131 14.30 15.28 -6.04
N GLY A 132 14.67 14.01 -6.07
CA GLY A 132 14.77 13.19 -7.28
C GLY A 132 14.04 11.86 -7.19
N TRP A 133 14.05 11.14 -8.30
CA TRP A 133 13.59 9.76 -8.33
C TRP A 133 14.75 8.83 -7.97
N TYR A 134 14.47 7.88 -7.08
CA TYR A 134 15.43 6.88 -6.64
C TYR A 134 14.78 5.50 -6.66
N GLN A 135 15.38 4.55 -7.39
CA GLN A 135 14.92 3.18 -7.41
C GLN A 135 15.41 2.45 -6.15
N THR A 136 14.48 2.05 -5.30
CA THR A 136 14.80 1.24 -4.13
C THR A 136 14.96 -0.22 -4.53
N PRO A 137 15.91 -0.97 -3.95
CA PRO A 137 16.09 -2.40 -4.22
C PRO A 137 15.04 -3.23 -3.48
N ALA A 138 13.76 -2.99 -3.74
CA ALA A 138 12.68 -3.61 -2.99
C ALA A 138 12.52 -5.10 -3.29
N ASN A 139 12.64 -5.51 -4.55
CA ASN A 139 12.31 -6.87 -4.99
C ASN A 139 13.25 -7.43 -6.07
N HIS A 140 14.44 -6.89 -6.20
CA HIS A 140 15.36 -7.31 -7.25
C HIS A 140 16.26 -8.45 -6.78
N ALA A 141 16.13 -9.60 -7.42
CA ALA A 141 17.03 -10.74 -7.22
C ALA A 141 18.49 -10.40 -7.61
N GLU A 142 18.64 -9.36 -8.42
CA GLU A 142 19.93 -8.87 -8.88
C GLU A 142 20.78 -8.25 -7.77
N PHE A 143 20.17 -7.76 -6.71
CA PHE A 143 20.86 -7.19 -5.55
C PHE A 143 21.30 -8.27 -4.55
N THR A 144 21.91 -9.34 -5.03
CA THR A 144 22.22 -10.51 -4.22
C THR A 144 23.31 -10.26 -3.19
N THR A 145 24.16 -9.28 -3.38
CA THR A 145 25.35 -9.05 -2.54
C THR A 145 24.99 -8.72 -1.09
N TYR A 146 23.93 -7.95 -0.86
CA TYR A 146 23.50 -7.59 0.49
C TYR A 146 22.09 -8.07 0.84
N ASN A 147 21.28 -8.47 -0.13
CA ASN A 147 19.89 -8.92 0.03
C ASN A 147 19.06 -8.04 1.02
N LEU A 148 19.35 -6.76 1.04
CA LEU A 148 18.65 -5.80 1.88
C LEU A 148 17.46 -5.23 1.11
N ARG A 149 16.27 -5.37 1.65
CA ARG A 149 15.06 -4.80 1.07
C ARG A 149 14.66 -3.55 1.83
N TRP A 150 14.25 -2.54 1.09
CA TRP A 150 13.58 -1.40 1.65
C TRP A 150 12.14 -1.41 1.19
N SER A 151 11.32 -2.08 1.94
CA SER A 151 9.90 -2.19 1.68
C SER A 151 9.12 -2.05 2.98
N ASN A 152 7.91 -1.57 2.91
CA ASN A 152 6.99 -1.51 4.04
C ASN A 152 5.57 -1.84 3.58
N VAL A 153 4.68 -2.01 4.56
CA VAL A 153 3.29 -2.35 4.31
C VAL A 153 2.59 -1.36 3.37
N ILE A 154 2.92 -0.08 3.45
CA ILE A 154 2.32 0.93 2.57
C ILE A 154 2.74 0.69 1.12
N VAL A 155 4.04 0.57 0.87
CA VAL A 155 4.61 0.51 -0.48
C VAL A 155 4.36 -0.84 -1.15
N ASP A 156 4.44 -1.94 -0.39
CA ASP A 156 4.37 -3.30 -0.95
C ASP A 156 2.95 -3.89 -0.94
N MET A 157 2.10 -3.44 -0.03
CA MET A 157 0.75 -4.01 0.09
C MET A 157 -0.35 -2.99 -0.16
N MET A 158 -0.36 -1.85 0.54
CA MET A 158 -1.50 -0.94 0.49
C MET A 158 -1.63 -0.21 -0.86
N VAL A 159 -0.51 0.20 -1.44
CA VAL A 159 -0.50 0.93 -2.71
C VAL A 159 -0.72 0.00 -3.90
N PRO A 160 0.04 -1.10 -4.08
CA PRO A 160 -0.12 -1.96 -5.25
C PRO A 160 -1.31 -2.93 -5.14
N GLN A 161 -1.64 -3.41 -3.93
CA GLN A 161 -2.67 -4.42 -3.72
C GLN A 161 -3.97 -3.80 -3.21
N ARG A 162 -4.73 -3.20 -4.10
CA ARG A 162 -5.99 -2.51 -3.79
C ARG A 162 -7.01 -3.42 -3.11
N THR A 163 -7.05 -4.69 -3.48
CA THR A 163 -7.95 -5.68 -2.88
C THR A 163 -7.61 -5.96 -1.42
N THR A 164 -6.33 -6.04 -1.08
CA THR A 164 -5.88 -6.18 0.31
C THR A 164 -6.24 -4.95 1.13
N LEU A 165 -6.02 -3.75 0.57
CA LEU A 165 -6.39 -2.50 1.20
C LEU A 165 -7.90 -2.43 1.49
N ALA A 166 -8.73 -2.80 0.50
CA ALA A 166 -10.18 -2.88 0.66
C ALA A 166 -10.59 -3.91 1.72
N GLY A 167 -9.95 -5.06 1.74
CA GLY A 167 -10.18 -6.09 2.76
C GLY A 167 -9.88 -5.58 4.17
N TRP A 168 -8.82 -4.83 4.36
CA TRP A 168 -8.48 -4.27 5.68
C TRP A 168 -9.48 -3.23 6.18
N THR A 169 -10.11 -2.46 5.28
CA THR A 169 -11.17 -1.53 5.69
C THR A 169 -12.37 -2.24 6.31
N GLN A 170 -12.59 -3.50 5.95
CA GLN A 170 -13.66 -4.34 6.51
C GLN A 170 -13.17 -5.16 7.71
N LEU A 171 -11.98 -5.71 7.62
CA LEU A 171 -11.41 -6.58 8.66
C LEU A 171 -11.21 -5.84 9.99
N LEU A 172 -10.67 -4.63 9.97
CA LEU A 172 -10.34 -3.89 11.18
C LEU A 172 -11.57 -3.56 12.06
N PRO A 173 -12.69 -3.08 11.51
CA PRO A 173 -13.94 -2.93 12.27
C PRO A 173 -14.47 -4.27 12.81
N CYS A 174 -14.40 -5.34 12.02
CA CYS A 174 -14.82 -6.66 12.47
C CYS A 174 -13.97 -7.15 13.66
N LEU A 175 -12.65 -6.97 13.59
CA LEU A 175 -11.76 -7.31 14.69
C LEU A 175 -12.01 -6.46 15.93
N TYR A 176 -12.33 -5.18 15.76
CA TYR A 176 -12.69 -4.30 16.86
C TYR A 176 -13.94 -4.78 17.58
N LEU A 177 -15.00 -5.09 16.83
CA LEU A 177 -16.28 -5.59 17.39
C LEU A 177 -16.09 -6.94 18.06
N LEU A 178 -15.35 -7.86 17.44
CA LEU A 178 -15.05 -9.17 18.00
C LEU A 178 -14.24 -9.05 19.30
N TYR A 179 -13.23 -8.19 19.32
CA TYR A 179 -12.43 -7.96 20.52
C TYR A 179 -13.27 -7.37 21.66
N ASP A 180 -14.18 -6.46 21.35
CA ASP A 180 -15.05 -5.80 22.32
C ASP A 180 -16.05 -6.78 22.94
N GLU A 181 -16.58 -7.72 22.13
CA GLU A 181 -17.50 -8.77 22.60
C GLU A 181 -16.84 -9.80 23.50
N VAL A 182 -15.62 -10.22 23.16
CA VAL A 182 -14.90 -11.30 23.88
C VAL A 182 -14.22 -10.79 25.16
N ARG A 183 -14.22 -9.48 25.39
CA ARG A 183 -13.52 -8.90 26.53
C ARG A 183 -14.21 -9.24 27.86
N PRO A 184 -13.44 -9.68 28.90
CA PRO A 184 -14.03 -10.12 30.19
C PRO A 184 -14.85 -9.06 30.95
N GLU A 185 -14.67 -7.79 30.61
CA GLU A 185 -15.45 -6.70 31.24
C GLU A 185 -16.90 -6.64 30.76
N ASN A 186 -17.24 -7.33 29.68
CA ASN A 186 -18.59 -7.38 29.10
C ASN A 186 -19.32 -8.70 29.43
N THR A 187 -18.66 -9.65 30.10
CA THR A 187 -19.22 -10.90 30.65
C THR A 187 -19.31 -10.85 32.16
#